data_d7d32a20b7d82430410ff0311db6124b
#
_entry.id   d7d32a20b7d82430410ff0311db6124b
#
_cell.length_a   1.000
_cell.length_b   1.000
_cell.length_c   1.000
_cell.angle_alpha   90.00
_cell.angle_beta   90.00
_cell.angle_gamma   90.00
#
_symmetry.space_group_name_H-M   'P 1'
#
loop_
_entity.id
_entity.type
_entity.pdbx_description
1 polymer ?
#
loop_
_entity_poly.entity_id
_entity_poly.type
_entity_poly.pdbx_seq_one_letter_code
_entity_poly.pdbx_strand_id
1 'polypeptide(L)'
;MAEEIEVVVGDAADALAGVGSCTVVAGPTAAAAARLDRLTPLRTITPGSLEELALDRLVESERRVDATTVVGVGGGVALDTAKYLALRTGKDLLLVPTTLASLAPFTTEVARRIRRQMTPVGDVAGRTVVDVDLLGGAPAARNRAGAAEVVATIPAVWDWRFADSRDRGLPVSTQVVDVAERCRRLLGEGAEEVAACTPAGLRLLADLLAALGTACSRSGHRRVVDGSEHTYVQSFEHRFGPHRSYGGLLGLGAVAMSTLQAWFGLSAGGPVDPAEAIDLLNRCRVEANPGQLGLDEGTFRGLLRHTVRFAVGEFLPYSVLNEADVNWSMSEEMWRHCWRVDRVEGI
;
A
#
# COMPACT_ATOMS: atom_id res chain seq x y z
N MET A 1 -1.37 -24.34 -8.15
CA MET A 1 -0.55 -23.75 -7.09
C MET A 1 -0.97 -22.30 -7.00
N ALA A 2 -1.15 -21.75 -5.81
CA ALA A 2 -1.41 -20.31 -5.67
C ALA A 2 -0.20 -19.55 -6.25
N GLU A 3 -0.43 -18.49 -7.01
CA GLU A 3 0.63 -17.61 -7.45
C GLU A 3 1.23 -16.92 -6.23
N GLU A 4 2.56 -16.85 -6.13
CA GLU A 4 3.26 -16.24 -5.00
C GLU A 4 4.35 -15.28 -5.50
N ILE A 5 4.66 -14.27 -4.69
CA ILE A 5 5.86 -13.46 -4.83
C ILE A 5 6.93 -14.05 -3.92
N GLU A 6 8.01 -14.55 -4.50
CA GLU A 6 9.21 -14.94 -3.76
C GLU A 6 9.95 -13.67 -3.31
N VAL A 7 10.12 -13.48 -2.01
CA VAL A 7 10.85 -12.33 -1.47
C VAL A 7 12.25 -12.76 -1.04
N VAL A 8 13.26 -12.16 -1.67
CA VAL A 8 14.68 -12.43 -1.41
C VAL A 8 15.34 -11.14 -0.92
N VAL A 9 16.12 -11.24 0.15
CA VAL A 9 16.94 -10.11 0.60
C VAL A 9 18.36 -10.31 0.06
N GLY A 10 18.86 -9.31 -0.68
CA GLY A 10 20.15 -9.40 -1.34
C GLY A 10 20.48 -8.16 -2.15
N ASP A 11 21.64 -8.15 -2.79
CA ASP A 11 22.09 -7.08 -3.66
C ASP A 11 21.28 -7.06 -4.96
N ALA A 12 20.72 -5.91 -5.29
CA ALA A 12 19.94 -5.73 -6.51
C ALA A 12 20.78 -5.86 -7.77
N ALA A 13 22.04 -5.42 -7.75
CA ALA A 13 22.92 -5.51 -8.91
C ALA A 13 23.26 -6.98 -9.23
N ASP A 14 23.47 -7.80 -8.21
CA ASP A 14 23.71 -9.24 -8.39
C ASP A 14 22.47 -9.95 -8.97
N ALA A 15 21.29 -9.65 -8.44
CA ALA A 15 20.04 -10.19 -8.95
C ALA A 15 19.76 -9.76 -10.40
N LEU A 16 20.04 -8.52 -10.73
CA LEU A 16 19.86 -7.97 -12.08
C LEU A 16 20.88 -8.55 -13.07
N ALA A 17 22.13 -8.80 -12.65
CA ALA A 17 23.15 -9.41 -13.51
C ALA A 17 22.79 -10.83 -14.00
N GLY A 18 21.95 -11.55 -13.24
CA GLY A 18 21.46 -12.89 -13.61
C GLY A 18 20.25 -12.87 -14.56
N VAL A 19 19.70 -11.70 -14.88
CA VAL A 19 18.53 -11.59 -15.77
C VAL A 19 18.96 -11.69 -17.24
N GLY A 20 18.31 -12.58 -17.99
CA GLY A 20 18.52 -12.73 -19.42
C GLY A 20 17.93 -11.56 -20.25
N SER A 21 17.30 -11.86 -21.37
CA SER A 21 16.63 -10.83 -22.19
C SER A 21 15.48 -10.19 -21.41
N CYS A 22 15.50 -8.88 -21.23
CA CYS A 22 14.50 -8.22 -20.38
C CYS A 22 13.98 -6.88 -20.93
N THR A 23 12.77 -6.55 -20.49
CA THR A 23 12.21 -5.20 -20.52
C THR A 23 12.28 -4.60 -19.12
N VAL A 24 12.87 -3.41 -19.00
CA VAL A 24 12.96 -2.70 -17.71
C VAL A 24 11.91 -1.61 -17.63
N VAL A 25 11.19 -1.57 -16.50
CA VAL A 25 10.26 -0.49 -16.13
C VAL A 25 10.88 0.29 -14.97
N ALA A 26 11.41 1.47 -15.24
CA ALA A 26 12.08 2.29 -14.24
C ALA A 26 12.01 3.78 -14.57
N GLY A 27 11.80 4.62 -13.55
CA GLY A 27 12.05 6.06 -13.68
C GLY A 27 13.55 6.39 -13.63
N PRO A 28 13.98 7.56 -14.13
CA PRO A 28 15.40 7.93 -14.21
C PRO A 28 16.15 7.82 -12.86
N THR A 29 15.55 8.31 -11.78
CA THR A 29 16.15 8.27 -10.44
C THR A 29 16.33 6.84 -9.95
N ALA A 30 15.32 5.97 -10.11
CA ALA A 30 15.39 4.58 -9.72
C ALA A 30 16.40 3.80 -10.57
N ALA A 31 16.46 4.07 -11.86
CA ALA A 31 17.43 3.49 -12.79
C ALA A 31 18.87 3.80 -12.39
N ALA A 32 19.15 5.06 -12.03
CA ALA A 32 20.46 5.48 -11.56
C ALA A 32 20.83 4.84 -10.22
N ALA A 33 19.90 4.83 -9.26
CA ALA A 33 20.10 4.25 -7.93
C ALA A 33 20.41 2.75 -7.99
N ALA A 34 19.68 1.98 -8.81
CA ALA A 34 19.87 0.55 -8.99
C ALA A 34 20.98 0.19 -9.99
N ARG A 35 21.74 1.16 -10.48
CA ARG A 35 22.85 0.97 -11.45
C ARG A 35 22.45 0.16 -12.68
N LEU A 36 21.29 0.49 -13.25
CA LEU A 36 20.75 -0.19 -14.44
C LEU A 36 21.61 0.01 -15.70
N ASP A 37 22.60 0.90 -15.69
CA ASP A 37 23.63 1.07 -16.72
C ASP A 37 24.46 -0.20 -16.95
N ARG A 38 24.46 -1.13 -16.01
CA ARG A 38 25.09 -2.45 -16.14
C ARG A 38 24.25 -3.48 -16.89
N LEU A 39 22.97 -3.20 -17.09
CA LEU A 39 22.08 -4.04 -17.89
C LEU A 39 22.06 -3.56 -19.37
N THR A 40 21.83 -4.51 -20.26
CA THR A 40 21.53 -4.23 -21.67
C THR A 40 20.09 -4.68 -21.97
N PRO A 41 19.08 -3.95 -21.47
CA PRO A 41 17.70 -4.33 -21.69
C PRO A 41 17.33 -4.15 -23.17
N LEU A 42 16.47 -5.05 -23.69
CA LEU A 42 15.91 -4.90 -25.04
C LEU A 42 15.01 -3.66 -25.13
N ARG A 43 14.44 -3.27 -23.99
CA ARG A 43 13.58 -2.11 -23.89
C ARG A 43 13.62 -1.51 -22.48
N THR A 44 13.55 -0.18 -22.40
CA THR A 44 13.34 0.56 -21.15
C THR A 44 12.06 1.37 -21.26
N ILE A 45 11.20 1.29 -20.23
CA ILE A 45 9.93 2.00 -20.11
C ILE A 45 10.01 2.92 -18.89
N THR A 46 9.81 4.22 -19.10
CA THR A 46 9.55 5.13 -17.99
C THR A 46 8.09 5.03 -17.58
N PRO A 47 7.79 4.62 -16.34
CA PRO A 47 6.41 4.48 -15.89
C PRO A 47 5.74 5.86 -15.81
N GLY A 48 4.51 5.96 -16.28
CA GLY A 48 3.76 7.22 -16.28
C GLY A 48 2.46 7.10 -15.49
N SER A 49 1.48 6.43 -16.05
CA SER A 49 0.14 6.32 -15.48
C SER A 49 -0.29 4.86 -15.40
N LEU A 50 -1.04 4.54 -14.35
CA LEU A 50 -1.71 3.24 -14.21
C LEU A 50 -3.10 3.21 -14.86
N GLU A 51 -3.48 4.25 -15.59
CA GLU A 51 -4.74 4.29 -16.34
C GLU A 51 -4.77 3.17 -17.40
N GLU A 52 -5.92 2.49 -17.51
CA GLU A 52 -6.14 1.33 -18.37
C GLU A 52 -5.61 1.52 -19.78
N LEU A 53 -6.02 2.60 -20.46
CA LEU A 53 -5.61 2.85 -21.84
C LEU A 53 -4.10 3.07 -22.01
N ALA A 54 -3.43 3.65 -20.99
CA ALA A 54 -1.99 3.84 -21.01
C ALA A 54 -1.26 2.50 -20.88
N LEU A 55 -1.71 1.66 -19.93
CA LEU A 55 -1.14 0.33 -19.71
C LEU A 55 -1.37 -0.60 -20.92
N ASP A 56 -2.56 -0.59 -21.50
CA ASP A 56 -2.88 -1.45 -22.67
C ASP A 56 -2.01 -1.10 -23.88
N ARG A 57 -1.71 0.18 -24.13
CA ARG A 57 -0.76 0.60 -25.17
C ARG A 57 0.66 0.06 -24.91
N LEU A 58 1.07 0.04 -23.64
CA LEU A 58 2.37 -0.55 -23.26
C LEU A 58 2.36 -2.06 -23.54
N VAL A 59 1.29 -2.79 -23.22
CA VAL A 59 1.14 -4.22 -23.50
C VAL A 59 1.25 -4.50 -24.99
N GLU A 60 0.51 -3.77 -25.82
CA GLU A 60 0.56 -3.96 -27.29
C GLU A 60 1.96 -3.78 -27.86
N SER A 61 2.71 -2.81 -27.35
CA SER A 61 4.09 -2.61 -27.77
C SER A 61 5.05 -3.64 -27.18
N GLU A 62 4.78 -4.11 -25.95
CA GLU A 62 5.61 -5.10 -25.24
C GLU A 62 5.54 -6.50 -25.85
N ARG A 63 4.37 -6.88 -26.42
CA ARG A 63 4.20 -8.14 -27.12
C ARG A 63 5.15 -8.35 -28.31
N ARG A 64 5.71 -7.25 -28.84
CA ARG A 64 6.65 -7.27 -29.97
C ARG A 64 8.11 -7.34 -29.53
N VAL A 65 8.36 -7.27 -28.22
CA VAL A 65 9.72 -7.33 -27.64
C VAL A 65 10.03 -8.77 -27.29
N ASP A 66 11.14 -9.30 -27.79
CA ASP A 66 11.60 -10.66 -27.50
C ASP A 66 12.34 -10.74 -26.15
N ALA A 67 11.73 -10.18 -25.14
CA ALA A 67 12.19 -10.25 -23.75
C ALA A 67 11.45 -11.39 -23.04
N THR A 68 12.17 -12.16 -22.25
CA THR A 68 11.59 -13.23 -21.42
C THR A 68 11.12 -12.72 -20.06
N THR A 69 11.72 -11.62 -19.59
CA THR A 69 11.49 -11.10 -18.24
C THR A 69 11.10 -9.63 -18.28
N VAL A 70 10.14 -9.25 -17.44
CA VAL A 70 9.84 -7.84 -17.12
C VAL A 70 10.46 -7.53 -15.76
N VAL A 71 11.31 -6.51 -15.73
CA VAL A 71 11.97 -6.03 -14.50
C VAL A 71 11.37 -4.70 -14.09
N GLY A 72 10.75 -4.64 -12.93
CA GLY A 72 10.24 -3.40 -12.34
C GLY A 72 11.21 -2.85 -11.30
N VAL A 73 11.70 -1.62 -11.48
CA VAL A 73 12.61 -0.96 -10.53
C VAL A 73 12.05 0.39 -10.12
N GLY A 74 11.77 0.56 -8.83
CA GLY A 74 11.23 1.84 -8.34
C GLY A 74 10.21 1.74 -7.21
N GLY A 75 9.33 2.72 -7.16
CA GLY A 75 8.16 2.73 -6.28
C GLY A 75 6.92 2.11 -6.94
N GLY A 76 5.78 2.19 -6.27
CA GLY A 76 4.53 1.49 -6.64
C GLY A 76 4.17 1.58 -8.13
N VAL A 77 4.16 2.77 -8.73
CA VAL A 77 3.77 2.93 -10.17
C VAL A 77 4.67 2.11 -11.11
N ALA A 78 5.98 2.06 -10.86
CA ALA A 78 6.90 1.27 -11.68
C ALA A 78 6.66 -0.23 -11.49
N LEU A 79 6.48 -0.66 -10.25
CA LEU A 79 6.26 -2.06 -9.89
C LEU A 79 4.91 -2.56 -10.41
N ASP A 80 3.84 -1.77 -10.24
CA ASP A 80 2.51 -2.12 -10.76
C ASP A 80 2.46 -2.15 -12.29
N THR A 81 3.18 -1.23 -12.95
CA THR A 81 3.33 -1.28 -14.42
C THR A 81 4.04 -2.56 -14.86
N ALA A 82 5.12 -2.94 -14.17
CA ALA A 82 5.85 -4.18 -14.47
C ALA A 82 4.98 -5.43 -14.25
N LYS A 83 4.25 -5.49 -13.13
CA LYS A 83 3.28 -6.56 -12.84
C LYS A 83 2.22 -6.65 -13.93
N TYR A 84 1.66 -5.52 -14.35
CA TYR A 84 0.65 -5.49 -15.40
C TYR A 84 1.19 -6.02 -16.74
N LEU A 85 2.40 -5.60 -17.13
CA LEU A 85 3.04 -6.09 -18.34
C LEU A 85 3.32 -7.60 -18.25
N ALA A 86 3.88 -8.09 -17.16
CA ALA A 86 4.16 -9.51 -16.96
C ALA A 86 2.89 -10.34 -17.05
N LEU A 87 1.82 -9.97 -16.33
CA LEU A 87 0.51 -10.63 -16.39
C LEU A 87 -0.05 -10.69 -17.81
N ARG A 88 -0.01 -9.57 -18.54
CA ARG A 88 -0.65 -9.45 -19.86
C ARG A 88 0.16 -10.05 -21.01
N THR A 89 1.44 -10.33 -20.79
CA THR A 89 2.36 -10.88 -21.80
C THR A 89 2.85 -12.28 -21.47
N GLY A 90 2.59 -12.79 -20.26
CA GLY A 90 3.03 -14.10 -19.80
C GLY A 90 4.54 -14.21 -19.58
N LYS A 91 5.23 -13.07 -19.34
CA LYS A 91 6.66 -13.01 -19.09
C LYS A 91 6.96 -13.17 -17.60
N ASP A 92 8.16 -13.64 -17.28
CA ASP A 92 8.65 -13.68 -15.90
C ASP A 92 8.71 -12.28 -15.29
N LEU A 93 8.58 -12.18 -13.97
CA LEU A 93 8.55 -10.92 -13.23
C LEU A 93 9.65 -10.87 -12.18
N LEU A 94 10.47 -9.81 -12.24
CA LEU A 94 11.42 -9.42 -11.19
C LEU A 94 11.12 -8.01 -10.72
N LEU A 95 10.95 -7.82 -9.42
CA LEU A 95 10.71 -6.53 -8.79
C LEU A 95 11.88 -6.12 -7.90
N VAL A 96 12.33 -4.89 -8.04
CA VAL A 96 13.37 -4.27 -7.21
C VAL A 96 12.80 -2.96 -6.65
N PRO A 97 12.17 -2.98 -5.47
CA PRO A 97 11.67 -1.78 -4.84
C PRO A 97 12.83 -0.86 -4.44
N THR A 98 12.72 0.42 -4.77
CA THR A 98 13.63 1.47 -4.30
C THR A 98 13.07 2.24 -3.10
N THR A 99 11.84 1.93 -2.70
CA THR A 99 11.17 2.47 -1.50
C THR A 99 10.18 1.43 -0.96
N LEU A 100 9.92 1.49 0.34
CA LEU A 100 8.95 0.63 1.02
C LEU A 100 7.61 1.37 1.25
N ALA A 101 7.13 2.13 0.28
CA ALA A 101 5.96 3.00 0.45
C ALA A 101 4.60 2.29 0.37
N SER A 102 4.55 1.03 -0.03
CA SER A 102 3.30 0.27 -0.21
C SER A 102 3.53 -1.24 -0.25
N LEU A 103 2.44 -2.01 -0.23
CA LEU A 103 2.45 -3.47 -0.39
C LEU A 103 2.70 -3.94 -1.84
N ALA A 104 2.76 -3.04 -2.83
CA ALA A 104 2.87 -3.40 -4.25
C ALA A 104 3.95 -4.44 -4.58
N PRO A 105 5.20 -4.36 -4.03
CA PRO A 105 6.23 -5.36 -4.32
C PRO A 105 6.01 -6.73 -3.67
N PHE A 106 5.09 -6.84 -2.73
CA PHE A 106 4.92 -8.03 -1.89
C PHE A 106 3.60 -8.77 -2.13
N THR A 107 2.77 -8.32 -3.07
CA THR A 107 1.49 -8.94 -3.41
C THR A 107 1.48 -9.43 -4.85
N THR A 108 0.78 -10.53 -5.11
CA THR A 108 0.54 -11.02 -6.47
C THR A 108 -0.46 -10.18 -7.23
N GLU A 109 -1.39 -9.52 -6.52
CA GLU A 109 -2.45 -8.73 -7.11
C GLU A 109 -1.92 -7.68 -8.09
N VAL A 110 -2.52 -7.64 -9.26
CA VAL A 110 -2.28 -6.65 -10.30
C VAL A 110 -3.50 -5.77 -10.43
N ALA A 111 -3.32 -4.47 -10.37
CA ALA A 111 -4.39 -3.50 -10.48
C ALA A 111 -4.09 -2.43 -11.55
N ARG A 112 -5.13 -1.80 -12.08
CA ARG A 112 -5.07 -0.66 -12.97
C ARG A 112 -6.11 0.38 -12.56
N ARG A 113 -6.00 1.60 -13.08
CA ARG A 113 -6.99 2.64 -12.84
C ARG A 113 -8.06 2.63 -13.94
N ILE A 114 -9.31 2.48 -13.51
CA ILE A 114 -10.49 2.66 -14.34
C ILE A 114 -11.29 3.80 -13.72
N ARG A 115 -11.52 4.88 -14.47
CA ARG A 115 -12.24 6.07 -13.97
C ARG A 115 -11.69 6.60 -12.63
N ARG A 116 -10.35 6.66 -12.52
CA ARG A 116 -9.61 7.08 -11.31
C ARG A 116 -9.68 6.11 -10.11
N GLN A 117 -10.26 4.95 -10.26
CA GLN A 117 -10.35 3.93 -9.22
C GLN A 117 -9.37 2.79 -9.51
N MET A 118 -8.61 2.36 -8.51
CA MET A 118 -7.78 1.16 -8.62
C MET A 118 -8.67 -0.08 -8.66
N THR A 119 -8.53 -0.85 -9.74
CA THR A 119 -9.37 -2.03 -10.01
C THR A 119 -8.45 -3.23 -10.21
N PRO A 120 -8.58 -4.29 -9.40
CA PRO A 120 -7.86 -5.55 -9.62
C PRO A 120 -8.20 -6.17 -10.97
N VAL A 121 -7.19 -6.81 -11.60
CA VAL A 121 -7.34 -7.44 -12.91
C VAL A 121 -6.77 -8.86 -12.96
N GLY A 122 -6.19 -9.34 -11.89
CA GLY A 122 -5.63 -10.68 -11.76
C GLY A 122 -4.43 -10.70 -10.85
N ASP A 123 -3.73 -11.83 -10.84
CA ASP A 123 -2.56 -12.11 -10.05
C ASP A 123 -1.39 -12.51 -10.95
N VAL A 124 -0.17 -12.21 -10.54
CA VAL A 124 1.07 -12.61 -11.22
C VAL A 124 2.09 -13.08 -10.19
N ALA A 125 2.63 -14.27 -10.42
CA ALA A 125 3.78 -14.76 -9.65
C ALA A 125 5.05 -14.01 -10.07
N GLY A 126 6.02 -13.94 -9.16
CA GLY A 126 7.29 -13.28 -9.47
C GLY A 126 8.27 -13.34 -8.30
N ARG A 127 9.35 -12.61 -8.46
CA ARG A 127 10.36 -12.45 -7.43
C ARG A 127 10.54 -10.97 -7.07
N THR A 128 10.65 -10.68 -5.79
CA THR A 128 11.03 -9.36 -5.27
C THR A 128 12.37 -9.45 -4.58
N VAL A 129 13.31 -8.62 -5.00
CA VAL A 129 14.62 -8.47 -4.36
C VAL A 129 14.63 -7.21 -3.51
N VAL A 130 14.76 -7.42 -2.21
CA VAL A 130 14.87 -6.34 -1.21
C VAL A 130 16.35 -6.06 -0.96
N ASP A 131 16.84 -4.98 -1.52
CA ASP A 131 18.17 -4.47 -1.28
C ASP A 131 18.11 -3.32 -0.26
N VAL A 132 18.59 -3.62 0.95
CA VAL A 132 18.50 -2.69 2.09
C VAL A 132 19.35 -1.43 1.87
N ASP A 133 20.49 -1.55 1.20
CA ASP A 133 21.37 -0.41 0.91
C ASP A 133 20.73 0.49 -0.14
N LEU A 134 20.12 -0.09 -1.18
CA LEU A 134 19.34 0.64 -2.17
C LEU A 134 18.16 1.38 -1.54
N LEU A 135 17.42 0.72 -0.65
CA LEU A 135 16.31 1.33 0.10
C LEU A 135 16.81 2.47 1.00
N GLY A 136 17.97 2.31 1.64
CA GLY A 136 18.59 3.34 2.49
C GLY A 136 18.97 4.61 1.73
N GLY A 137 19.18 4.53 0.43
CA GLY A 137 19.44 5.68 -0.45
C GLY A 137 18.19 6.51 -0.79
N ALA A 138 16.98 6.04 -0.46
CA ALA A 138 15.74 6.77 -0.72
C ALA A 138 15.44 7.82 0.37
N PRO A 139 14.65 8.87 0.06
CA PRO A 139 14.17 9.79 1.08
C PRO A 139 13.43 9.04 2.19
N ALA A 140 13.83 9.25 3.45
CA ALA A 140 13.34 8.52 4.62
C ALA A 140 11.80 8.53 4.73
N ALA A 141 11.15 9.67 4.44
CA ALA A 141 9.70 9.79 4.44
C ALA A 141 9.00 8.78 3.53
N ARG A 142 9.64 8.39 2.41
CA ARG A 142 9.07 7.39 1.49
C ARG A 142 9.12 5.97 2.05
N ASN A 143 10.18 5.62 2.76
CA ASN A 143 10.25 4.31 3.42
C ASN A 143 9.32 4.25 4.64
N ARG A 144 9.34 5.28 5.49
CA ARG A 144 8.44 5.39 6.66
C ARG A 144 6.96 5.25 6.27
N ALA A 145 6.58 5.73 5.08
CA ALA A 145 5.22 5.64 4.56
C ALA A 145 4.67 4.20 4.54
N GLY A 146 5.54 3.19 4.36
CA GLY A 146 5.13 1.78 4.40
C GLY A 146 4.65 1.30 5.78
N ALA A 147 5.04 1.97 6.86
CA ALA A 147 4.50 1.65 8.19
C ALA A 147 2.98 1.90 8.25
N ALA A 148 2.46 2.82 7.43
CA ALA A 148 1.02 3.06 7.35
C ALA A 148 0.24 1.83 6.84
N GLU A 149 0.82 0.99 5.99
CA GLU A 149 0.19 -0.28 5.55
C GLU A 149 0.00 -1.26 6.72
N VAL A 150 0.97 -1.29 7.64
CA VAL A 150 0.84 -2.12 8.85
C VAL A 150 -0.19 -1.51 9.80
N VAL A 151 -0.20 -0.19 9.98
CA VAL A 151 -1.18 0.52 10.81
C VAL A 151 -2.60 0.39 10.24
N ALA A 152 -2.76 0.39 8.92
CA ALA A 152 -4.05 0.22 8.24
C ALA A 152 -4.73 -1.12 8.59
N THR A 153 -3.98 -2.12 9.03
CA THR A 153 -4.57 -3.39 9.52
C THR A 153 -5.46 -3.21 10.75
N ILE A 154 -5.33 -2.10 11.50
CA ILE A 154 -6.18 -1.81 12.68
C ILE A 154 -7.64 -1.66 12.23
N PRO A 155 -8.00 -0.65 11.41
CA PRO A 155 -9.36 -0.50 10.93
C PRO A 155 -9.78 -1.61 9.95
N ALA A 156 -8.87 -2.14 9.11
CA ALA A 156 -9.19 -3.18 8.14
C ALA A 156 -9.67 -4.49 8.81
N VAL A 157 -8.98 -4.95 9.85
CA VAL A 157 -9.38 -6.14 10.60
C VAL A 157 -10.71 -5.90 11.32
N TRP A 158 -10.92 -4.71 11.88
CA TRP A 158 -12.18 -4.36 12.50
C TRP A 158 -13.34 -4.41 11.48
N ASP A 159 -13.17 -3.79 10.31
CA ASP A 159 -14.15 -3.82 9.23
C ASP A 159 -14.42 -5.24 8.72
N TRP A 160 -13.41 -6.09 8.67
CA TRP A 160 -13.60 -7.49 8.28
C TRP A 160 -14.43 -8.25 9.30
N ARG A 161 -14.15 -8.12 10.61
CA ARG A 161 -14.96 -8.68 11.70
C ARG A 161 -16.38 -8.11 11.69
N PHE A 162 -16.51 -6.82 11.42
CA PHE A 162 -17.81 -6.15 11.32
C PHE A 162 -18.64 -6.72 10.16
N ALA A 163 -18.05 -6.86 8.98
CA ALA A 163 -18.74 -7.45 7.82
C ALA A 163 -19.16 -8.90 8.07
N ASP A 164 -18.29 -9.71 8.68
CA ASP A 164 -18.59 -11.11 9.05
C ASP A 164 -19.75 -11.18 10.05
N SER A 165 -19.79 -10.31 11.06
CA SER A 165 -20.87 -10.23 12.04
C SER A 165 -22.23 -9.84 11.44
N ARG A 166 -22.25 -9.33 10.23
CA ARG A 166 -23.44 -8.93 9.45
C ARG A 166 -23.79 -9.91 8.33
N ASP A 167 -23.08 -11.04 8.22
CA ASP A 167 -23.17 -11.95 7.07
C ASP A 167 -22.94 -11.21 5.72
N ARG A 168 -22.04 -10.23 5.71
CA ARG A 168 -21.74 -9.33 4.58
C ARG A 168 -20.32 -9.47 4.08
N GLY A 169 -19.91 -10.62 3.65
CA GLY A 169 -18.58 -10.79 3.07
C GLY A 169 -17.93 -12.13 3.39
N LEU A 170 -16.62 -12.13 3.36
CA LEU A 170 -15.83 -13.33 3.58
C LEU A 170 -15.67 -13.59 5.09
N PRO A 171 -15.76 -14.86 5.54
CA PRO A 171 -15.53 -15.23 6.93
C PRO A 171 -14.16 -14.78 7.43
N VAL A 172 -14.07 -14.35 8.67
CA VAL A 172 -12.81 -13.96 9.28
C VAL A 172 -11.92 -15.17 9.52
N SER A 173 -10.68 -15.10 9.02
CA SER A 173 -9.63 -16.06 9.31
C SER A 173 -8.80 -15.59 10.51
N THR A 174 -8.88 -16.29 11.62
CA THR A 174 -8.07 -16.00 12.81
C THR A 174 -6.58 -16.04 12.51
N GLN A 175 -6.13 -17.01 11.70
CA GLN A 175 -4.72 -17.14 11.31
C GLN A 175 -4.22 -15.89 10.57
N VAL A 176 -5.02 -15.32 9.68
CA VAL A 176 -4.67 -14.12 8.93
C VAL A 176 -4.69 -12.88 9.83
N VAL A 177 -5.64 -12.81 10.75
CA VAL A 177 -5.70 -11.73 11.76
C VAL A 177 -4.48 -11.79 12.68
N ASP A 178 -4.07 -12.98 13.14
CA ASP A 178 -2.87 -13.17 13.98
C ASP A 178 -1.59 -12.64 13.28
N VAL A 179 -1.48 -12.80 11.95
CA VAL A 179 -0.37 -12.20 11.19
C VAL A 179 -0.39 -10.69 11.30
N ALA A 180 -1.55 -10.05 11.11
CA ALA A 180 -1.66 -8.59 11.21
C ALA A 180 -1.33 -8.08 12.63
N GLU A 181 -1.87 -8.73 13.66
CA GLU A 181 -1.60 -8.38 15.06
C GLU A 181 -0.11 -8.55 15.41
N ARG A 182 0.52 -9.62 14.92
CA ARG A 182 1.96 -9.80 15.06
C ARG A 182 2.76 -8.73 14.33
N CYS A 183 2.37 -8.35 13.11
CA CYS A 183 3.03 -7.28 12.37
C CYS A 183 2.96 -5.94 13.11
N ARG A 184 1.80 -5.58 13.66
CA ARG A 184 1.65 -4.35 14.46
C ARG A 184 2.54 -4.36 15.69
N ARG A 185 2.56 -5.47 16.45
CA ARG A 185 3.39 -5.61 17.63
C ARG A 185 4.88 -5.46 17.29
N LEU A 186 5.37 -6.16 16.26
CA LEU A 186 6.76 -6.07 15.81
C LEU A 186 7.10 -4.68 15.27
N LEU A 187 6.18 -4.01 14.58
CA LEU A 187 6.36 -2.62 14.17
C LEU A 187 6.53 -1.72 15.39
N GLY A 188 5.71 -1.91 16.43
CA GLY A 188 5.84 -1.18 17.69
C GLY A 188 7.18 -1.43 18.37
N GLU A 189 7.66 -2.66 18.42
CA GLU A 189 8.95 -3.02 18.99
C GLU A 189 10.14 -2.39 18.24
N GLY A 190 10.07 -2.30 16.92
CA GLY A 190 11.12 -1.75 16.06
C GLY A 190 10.87 -0.35 15.52
N ALA A 191 9.90 0.39 16.06
CA ALA A 191 9.45 1.67 15.50
C ALA A 191 10.55 2.73 15.37
N GLU A 192 11.49 2.79 16.32
CA GLU A 192 12.61 3.74 16.31
C GLU A 192 13.58 3.45 15.16
N GLU A 193 13.87 2.17 14.92
CA GLU A 193 14.73 1.74 13.81
C GLU A 193 14.06 2.04 12.45
N VAL A 194 12.75 1.82 12.35
CA VAL A 194 11.96 2.19 11.15
C VAL A 194 11.95 3.70 10.97
N ALA A 195 11.75 4.47 12.03
CA ALA A 195 11.78 5.93 11.99
C ALA A 195 13.14 6.48 11.56
N ALA A 196 14.23 5.85 12.01
CA ALA A 196 15.59 6.20 11.63
C ALA A 196 15.99 5.67 10.25
N CYS A 197 15.20 4.80 9.63
CA CYS A 197 15.50 4.09 8.38
C CYS A 197 16.86 3.37 8.45
N THR A 198 17.21 2.79 9.59
CA THR A 198 18.43 1.98 9.70
C THR A 198 18.31 0.71 8.84
N PRO A 199 19.42 0.06 8.51
CA PRO A 199 19.35 -1.23 7.80
C PRO A 199 18.46 -2.26 8.50
N ALA A 200 18.48 -2.31 9.84
CA ALA A 200 17.61 -3.18 10.63
C ALA A 200 16.13 -2.77 10.52
N GLY A 201 15.84 -1.47 10.61
CA GLY A 201 14.49 -0.94 10.48
C GLY A 201 13.90 -1.13 9.08
N LEU A 202 14.70 -0.91 8.03
CA LEU A 202 14.28 -1.14 6.64
C LEU A 202 14.02 -2.63 6.38
N ARG A 203 14.90 -3.51 6.89
CA ARG A 203 14.71 -4.94 6.82
C ARG A 203 13.43 -5.38 7.55
N LEU A 204 13.23 -4.92 8.79
CA LEU A 204 12.02 -5.20 9.54
C LEU A 204 10.78 -4.78 8.76
N LEU A 205 10.74 -3.53 8.27
CA LEU A 205 9.58 -3.04 7.53
C LEU A 205 9.30 -3.87 6.28
N ALA A 206 10.33 -4.25 5.52
CA ALA A 206 10.18 -5.14 4.36
C ALA A 206 9.61 -6.50 4.75
N ASP A 207 10.10 -7.11 5.83
CA ASP A 207 9.62 -8.41 6.32
C ASP A 207 8.14 -8.33 6.77
N LEU A 208 7.73 -7.22 7.42
CA LEU A 208 6.33 -7.00 7.82
C LEU A 208 5.41 -6.85 6.61
N LEU A 209 5.81 -6.04 5.62
CA LEU A 209 5.05 -5.88 4.38
C LEU A 209 4.96 -7.19 3.59
N ALA A 210 6.05 -7.96 3.53
CA ALA A 210 6.07 -9.27 2.89
C ALA A 210 5.13 -10.27 3.60
N ALA A 211 5.10 -10.27 4.93
CA ALA A 211 4.18 -11.10 5.70
C ALA A 211 2.71 -10.77 5.42
N LEU A 212 2.36 -9.48 5.37
CA LEU A 212 1.01 -9.02 5.02
C LEU A 212 0.67 -9.36 3.57
N GLY A 213 1.59 -9.15 2.63
CA GLY A 213 1.41 -9.50 1.22
C GLY A 213 1.17 -11.01 1.02
N THR A 214 1.96 -11.84 1.70
CA THR A 214 1.77 -13.30 1.70
C THR A 214 0.42 -13.69 2.29
N ALA A 215 0.00 -13.04 3.39
CA ALA A 215 -1.30 -13.30 3.99
C ALA A 215 -2.46 -12.98 3.02
N CYS A 216 -2.37 -11.87 2.27
CA CYS A 216 -3.33 -11.52 1.23
C CYS A 216 -3.35 -12.57 0.09
N SER A 217 -2.20 -12.95 -0.45
CA SER A 217 -2.10 -13.93 -1.53
C SER A 217 -2.66 -15.30 -1.13
N ARG A 218 -2.35 -15.77 0.09
CA ARG A 218 -2.84 -17.06 0.59
C ARG A 218 -4.33 -17.08 0.91
N SER A 219 -4.88 -15.95 1.37
CA SER A 219 -6.32 -15.83 1.62
C SER A 219 -7.14 -15.58 0.35
N GLY A 220 -6.49 -15.18 -0.75
CA GLY A 220 -7.16 -14.81 -2.00
C GLY A 220 -7.95 -13.49 -1.92
N HIS A 221 -7.68 -12.68 -0.91
CA HIS A 221 -8.31 -11.37 -0.72
C HIS A 221 -7.47 -10.46 0.19
N ARG A 222 -7.78 -9.17 0.19
CA ARG A 222 -7.03 -8.14 0.93
C ARG A 222 -7.72 -7.64 2.21
N ARG A 223 -8.75 -8.31 2.71
CA ARG A 223 -9.55 -7.82 3.86
C ARG A 223 -8.72 -7.51 5.12
N VAL A 224 -7.58 -8.14 5.29
CA VAL A 224 -6.68 -7.91 6.44
C VAL A 224 -5.94 -6.57 6.37
N VAL A 225 -5.80 -6.01 5.18
CA VAL A 225 -5.08 -4.74 4.93
C VAL A 225 -5.94 -3.69 4.23
N ASP A 226 -7.13 -4.04 3.76
CA ASP A 226 -7.98 -3.17 2.92
C ASP A 226 -9.40 -3.09 3.51
N GLY A 227 -9.64 -2.01 4.21
CA GLY A 227 -10.91 -1.66 4.86
C GLY A 227 -11.37 -0.25 4.51
N SER A 228 -12.05 0.39 5.46
CA SER A 228 -12.57 1.75 5.29
C SER A 228 -11.48 2.81 5.12
N GLU A 229 -10.29 2.60 5.65
CA GLU A 229 -9.13 3.49 5.48
C GLU A 229 -8.65 3.52 4.02
N HIS A 230 -8.61 2.38 3.33
CA HIS A 230 -8.31 2.32 1.91
C HIS A 230 -9.45 2.91 1.07
N THR A 231 -10.68 2.70 1.47
CA THR A 231 -11.84 3.37 0.86
C THR A 231 -11.73 4.89 0.97
N TYR A 232 -11.21 5.41 2.12
CA TYR A 232 -10.94 6.83 2.28
C TYR A 232 -9.89 7.33 1.29
N VAL A 233 -8.79 6.60 1.11
CA VAL A 233 -7.74 6.91 0.12
C VAL A 233 -8.29 6.87 -1.30
N GLN A 234 -9.01 5.83 -1.67
CA GLN A 234 -9.62 5.68 -3.00
C GLN A 234 -10.62 6.81 -3.30
N SER A 235 -11.43 7.17 -2.31
CA SER A 235 -12.37 8.30 -2.38
C SER A 235 -11.65 9.63 -2.59
N PHE A 236 -10.52 9.85 -1.91
CA PHE A 236 -9.66 11.01 -2.14
C PHE A 236 -9.15 11.04 -3.57
N GLU A 237 -8.54 9.94 -4.03
CA GLU A 237 -7.96 9.85 -5.36
C GLU A 237 -9.02 9.98 -6.48
N HIS A 238 -10.20 9.44 -6.27
CA HIS A 238 -11.32 9.60 -7.19
C HIS A 238 -11.70 11.09 -7.36
N ARG A 239 -11.70 11.85 -6.26
CA ARG A 239 -12.11 13.25 -6.25
C ARG A 239 -11.02 14.21 -6.70
N PHE A 240 -9.78 14.02 -6.23
CA PHE A 240 -8.67 14.96 -6.35
C PHE A 240 -7.51 14.44 -7.23
N GLY A 241 -7.49 13.15 -7.54
CA GLY A 241 -6.37 12.47 -8.17
C GLY A 241 -5.37 11.92 -7.16
N PRO A 242 -4.31 11.22 -7.62
CA PRO A 242 -3.31 10.60 -6.76
C PRO A 242 -2.61 11.62 -5.86
N HIS A 243 -2.51 11.31 -4.58
CA HIS A 243 -1.78 12.14 -3.62
C HIS A 243 -0.28 11.80 -3.63
N ARG A 244 0.58 12.82 -3.48
CA ARG A 244 2.05 12.65 -3.46
C ARG A 244 2.54 11.78 -2.30
N SER A 245 1.82 11.75 -1.18
CA SER A 245 2.06 10.92 0.00
C SER A 245 0.92 9.95 0.19
N TYR A 246 0.95 8.83 -0.54
CA TYR A 246 -0.04 7.75 -0.41
C TYR A 246 -0.09 7.21 1.02
N GLY A 247 1.07 6.79 1.56
CA GLY A 247 1.12 6.22 2.91
C GLY A 247 0.76 7.22 4.01
N GLY A 248 1.05 8.52 3.82
CA GLY A 248 0.58 9.55 4.74
C GLY A 248 -0.94 9.67 4.74
N LEU A 249 -1.55 9.66 3.54
CA LEU A 249 -3.02 9.69 3.41
C LEU A 249 -3.67 8.42 3.96
N LEU A 250 -3.02 7.25 3.79
CA LEU A 250 -3.46 5.98 4.37
C LEU A 250 -3.39 6.00 5.89
N GLY A 251 -2.29 6.51 6.47
CA GLY A 251 -2.15 6.68 7.92
C GLY A 251 -3.22 7.60 8.50
N LEU A 252 -3.48 8.74 7.86
CA LEU A 252 -4.57 9.63 8.26
C LEU A 252 -5.93 8.93 8.17
N GLY A 253 -6.16 8.17 7.10
CA GLY A 253 -7.36 7.35 6.93
C GLY A 253 -7.50 6.29 8.04
N ALA A 254 -6.40 5.65 8.44
CA ALA A 254 -6.41 4.67 9.53
C ALA A 254 -6.84 5.29 10.86
N VAL A 255 -6.33 6.47 11.22
CA VAL A 255 -6.74 7.20 12.43
C VAL A 255 -8.21 7.62 12.35
N ALA A 256 -8.62 8.20 11.22
CA ALA A 256 -10.01 8.65 11.04
C ALA A 256 -10.99 7.48 11.15
N MET A 257 -10.73 6.37 10.45
CA MET A 257 -11.65 5.22 10.45
C MET A 257 -11.66 4.47 11.78
N SER A 258 -10.50 4.31 12.44
CA SER A 258 -10.47 3.74 13.81
C SER A 258 -11.28 4.61 14.79
N THR A 259 -11.24 5.93 14.65
CA THR A 259 -12.08 6.84 15.44
C THR A 259 -13.57 6.64 15.16
N LEU A 260 -13.95 6.50 13.88
CA LEU A 260 -15.34 6.23 13.50
C LEU A 260 -15.80 4.87 14.04
N GLN A 261 -14.98 3.83 13.94
CA GLN A 261 -15.25 2.49 14.43
C GLN A 261 -15.44 2.45 15.95
N ALA A 262 -14.69 3.28 16.70
CA ALA A 262 -14.85 3.39 18.14
C ALA A 262 -16.26 3.88 18.55
N TRP A 263 -16.93 4.68 17.73
CA TRP A 263 -18.31 5.09 17.92
C TRP A 263 -19.33 3.95 17.77
N PHE A 264 -18.99 2.93 16.99
CA PHE A 264 -19.83 1.71 16.84
C PHE A 264 -19.65 0.74 17.99
N GLY A 265 -18.61 0.93 18.83
CA GLY A 265 -18.39 0.19 20.06
C GLY A 265 -18.13 -1.30 19.88
N LEU A 266 -18.24 -2.06 20.99
CA LEU A 266 -17.96 -3.49 21.07
C LEU A 266 -18.92 -4.39 20.29
N SER A 267 -20.01 -3.84 19.77
CA SER A 267 -21.15 -4.64 19.28
C SER A 267 -20.93 -5.28 17.90
N ALA A 268 -19.81 -4.98 17.22
CA ALA A 268 -19.65 -5.42 15.84
C ALA A 268 -18.27 -5.98 15.49
N GLY A 269 -17.21 -5.21 15.67
CA GLY A 269 -15.84 -5.62 15.26
C GLY A 269 -14.88 -5.89 16.44
N GLY A 270 -15.37 -5.71 17.67
CA GLY A 270 -14.56 -5.73 18.89
C GLY A 270 -14.04 -4.33 19.27
N PRO A 271 -13.23 -4.24 20.33
CA PRO A 271 -12.64 -2.95 20.74
C PRO A 271 -11.65 -2.47 19.68
N VAL A 272 -11.67 -1.18 19.40
CA VAL A 272 -10.66 -0.47 18.62
C VAL A 272 -10.29 0.82 19.35
N ASP A 273 -9.00 1.07 19.47
CA ASP A 273 -8.48 2.29 20.07
C ASP A 273 -7.71 3.10 19.01
N PRO A 274 -8.21 4.27 18.59
CA PRO A 274 -7.48 5.14 17.67
C PRO A 274 -6.08 5.54 18.17
N ALA A 275 -5.84 5.48 19.49
CA ALA A 275 -4.55 5.80 20.07
C ALA A 275 -3.44 4.83 19.64
N GLU A 276 -3.76 3.56 19.36
CA GLU A 276 -2.80 2.60 18.80
C GLU A 276 -2.27 3.07 17.43
N ALA A 277 -3.17 3.48 16.54
CA ALA A 277 -2.80 3.97 15.23
C ALA A 277 -1.97 5.25 15.32
N ILE A 278 -2.36 6.19 16.19
CA ILE A 278 -1.65 7.45 16.42
C ILE A 278 -0.24 7.19 16.99
N ASP A 279 -0.11 6.31 17.99
CA ASP A 279 1.19 5.96 18.60
C ASP A 279 2.16 5.37 17.58
N LEU A 280 1.71 4.36 16.82
CA LEU A 280 2.55 3.72 15.82
C LEU A 280 2.99 4.68 14.70
N LEU A 281 2.08 5.55 14.21
CA LEU A 281 2.42 6.55 13.20
C LEU A 281 3.45 7.56 13.72
N ASN A 282 3.27 8.03 14.96
CA ASN A 282 4.18 8.97 15.61
C ASN A 282 5.58 8.36 15.83
N ARG A 283 5.63 7.16 16.39
CA ARG A 283 6.89 6.46 16.67
C ARG A 283 7.64 6.10 15.38
N CYS A 284 6.94 5.72 14.31
CA CYS A 284 7.53 5.48 12.99
C CYS A 284 7.79 6.77 12.20
N ARG A 285 7.40 7.96 12.73
CA ARG A 285 7.51 9.26 12.06
C ARG A 285 6.89 9.27 10.67
N VAL A 286 5.69 8.73 10.54
CA VAL A 286 4.92 8.77 9.29
C VAL A 286 4.31 10.16 9.11
N GLU A 287 4.48 10.76 7.95
CA GLU A 287 3.92 12.09 7.63
C GLU A 287 2.41 11.99 7.34
N ALA A 288 1.60 11.75 8.37
CA ALA A 288 0.15 11.57 8.27
C ALA A 288 -0.66 12.70 8.93
N ASN A 289 0.01 13.78 9.38
CA ASN A 289 -0.68 14.96 9.93
C ASN A 289 -1.43 15.71 8.81
N PRO A 290 -2.69 16.16 9.04
CA PRO A 290 -3.46 16.89 8.03
C PRO A 290 -2.74 18.07 7.40
N GLY A 291 -1.97 18.84 8.20
CA GLY A 291 -1.20 19.99 7.70
C GLY A 291 -0.09 19.59 6.72
N GLN A 292 0.61 18.48 6.98
CA GLN A 292 1.63 17.93 6.07
C GLN A 292 1.02 17.42 4.77
N LEU A 293 -0.22 16.93 4.83
CA LEU A 293 -0.97 16.47 3.66
C LEU A 293 -1.68 17.59 2.90
N GLY A 294 -1.61 18.84 3.40
CA GLY A 294 -2.27 19.99 2.78
C GLY A 294 -3.79 19.95 2.88
N LEU A 295 -4.32 19.28 3.91
CA LEU A 295 -5.76 19.15 4.13
C LEU A 295 -6.23 20.17 5.17
N ASP A 296 -7.19 21.00 4.80
CA ASP A 296 -7.99 21.80 5.73
C ASP A 296 -9.19 21.01 6.25
N GLU A 297 -9.80 21.52 7.31
CA GLU A 297 -10.96 20.90 7.95
C GLU A 297 -12.18 20.76 7.01
N GLY A 298 -12.42 21.77 6.19
CA GLY A 298 -13.53 21.77 5.23
C GLY A 298 -13.39 20.67 4.18
N THR A 299 -12.17 20.52 3.64
CA THR A 299 -11.80 19.45 2.71
C THR A 299 -11.92 18.09 3.37
N PHE A 300 -11.39 17.91 4.59
CA PHE A 300 -11.49 16.68 5.35
C PHE A 300 -12.96 16.25 5.57
N ARG A 301 -13.80 17.15 6.10
CA ARG A 301 -15.23 16.87 6.33
C ARG A 301 -15.99 16.60 5.03
N GLY A 302 -15.66 17.35 3.96
CA GLY A 302 -16.21 17.12 2.64
C GLY A 302 -15.84 15.75 2.07
N LEU A 303 -14.60 15.33 2.30
CA LEU A 303 -14.12 14.03 1.89
C LEU A 303 -14.79 12.89 2.67
N LEU A 304 -14.97 13.00 3.99
CA LEU A 304 -15.67 12.00 4.78
C LEU A 304 -17.08 11.73 4.25
N ARG A 305 -17.86 12.79 3.96
CA ARG A 305 -19.19 12.64 3.36
C ARG A 305 -19.15 12.00 1.97
N HIS A 306 -18.12 12.31 1.19
CA HIS A 306 -17.90 11.68 -0.10
C HIS A 306 -17.55 10.20 0.06
N THR A 307 -16.67 9.85 1.01
CA THR A 307 -16.23 8.48 1.27
C THR A 307 -17.38 7.55 1.63
N VAL A 308 -18.31 7.98 2.48
CA VAL A 308 -19.52 7.19 2.81
C VAL A 308 -20.34 6.89 1.55
N ARG A 309 -20.58 7.90 0.69
CA ARG A 309 -21.33 7.71 -0.56
C ARG A 309 -20.57 6.87 -1.57
N PHE A 310 -19.25 7.03 -1.63
CA PHE A 310 -18.36 6.30 -2.52
C PHE A 310 -18.33 4.81 -2.16
N ALA A 311 -18.24 4.46 -0.87
CA ALA A 311 -18.26 3.09 -0.40
C ALA A 311 -19.49 2.32 -0.87
N VAL A 312 -20.66 2.95 -0.78
CA VAL A 312 -21.94 2.34 -1.19
C VAL A 312 -22.12 2.35 -2.71
N GLY A 313 -21.74 3.45 -3.36
CA GLY A 313 -21.94 3.65 -4.81
C GLY A 313 -21.06 2.77 -5.68
N GLU A 314 -19.83 2.48 -5.25
CA GLU A 314 -18.86 1.67 -5.99
C GLU A 314 -18.86 0.19 -5.56
N PHE A 315 -19.82 -0.23 -4.73
CA PHE A 315 -19.93 -1.62 -4.25
C PHE A 315 -18.63 -2.16 -3.63
N LEU A 316 -17.94 -1.31 -2.86
CA LEU A 316 -16.72 -1.70 -2.18
C LEU A 316 -16.99 -2.70 -1.05
N PRO A 317 -15.97 -3.41 -0.56
CA PRO A 317 -16.14 -4.36 0.53
C PRO A 317 -16.84 -3.74 1.74
N TYR A 318 -17.82 -4.46 2.30
CA TYR A 318 -18.63 -3.98 3.42
C TYR A 318 -17.75 -3.58 4.61
N SER A 319 -18.01 -2.41 5.15
CA SER A 319 -17.24 -1.78 6.22
C SER A 319 -18.13 -0.90 7.10
N VAL A 320 -17.57 -0.26 8.11
CA VAL A 320 -18.27 0.73 8.93
C VAL A 320 -18.99 1.81 8.09
N LEU A 321 -18.44 2.15 6.93
CA LEU A 321 -18.98 3.19 6.03
C LEU A 321 -20.36 2.84 5.47
N ASN A 322 -20.76 1.58 5.46
CA ASN A 322 -22.07 1.15 4.98
C ASN A 322 -23.19 1.43 5.98
N GLU A 323 -22.85 1.55 7.26
CA GLU A 323 -23.82 1.83 8.34
C GLU A 323 -23.60 3.20 9.00
N ALA A 324 -22.51 3.89 8.68
CA ALA A 324 -22.16 5.16 9.31
C ALA A 324 -23.01 6.32 8.80
N ASP A 325 -23.69 7.00 9.69
CA ASP A 325 -24.21 8.37 9.48
C ASP A 325 -23.28 9.36 10.19
N VAL A 326 -22.25 9.81 9.45
CA VAL A 326 -21.19 10.66 10.00
C VAL A 326 -21.73 12.04 10.31
N ASN A 327 -22.06 12.29 11.56
CA ASN A 327 -22.54 13.56 12.06
C ASN A 327 -21.38 14.54 12.38
N TRP A 328 -21.72 15.73 12.84
CA TRP A 328 -20.76 16.78 13.20
C TRP A 328 -19.81 16.33 14.30
N SER A 329 -20.29 15.77 15.40
CA SER A 329 -19.48 15.37 16.55
C SER A 329 -18.46 14.29 16.19
N MET A 330 -18.88 13.29 15.43
CA MET A 330 -17.98 12.24 14.90
C MET A 330 -16.88 12.84 14.04
N SER A 331 -17.24 13.70 13.08
CA SER A 331 -16.26 14.31 12.18
C SER A 331 -15.31 15.28 12.90
N GLU A 332 -15.77 15.96 13.95
CA GLU A 332 -14.96 16.81 14.83
C GLU A 332 -13.94 15.97 15.61
N GLU A 333 -14.35 14.85 16.18
CA GLU A 333 -13.45 13.96 16.91
C GLU A 333 -12.43 13.31 16.01
N MET A 334 -12.85 12.82 14.81
CA MET A 334 -11.95 12.29 13.79
C MET A 334 -10.89 13.35 13.41
N TRP A 335 -11.29 14.59 13.16
CA TRP A 335 -10.38 15.68 12.85
C TRP A 335 -9.38 15.94 13.97
N ARG A 336 -9.84 16.02 15.23
CA ARG A 336 -8.97 16.21 16.39
C ARG A 336 -7.98 15.06 16.58
N HIS A 337 -8.41 13.82 16.38
CA HIS A 337 -7.52 12.66 16.46
C HIS A 337 -6.45 12.68 15.36
N CYS A 338 -6.80 13.04 14.12
CA CYS A 338 -5.82 13.18 13.04
C CYS A 338 -4.74 14.23 13.35
N TRP A 339 -5.06 15.29 14.12
CA TRP A 339 -4.10 16.28 14.55
C TRP A 339 -3.21 15.82 15.72
N ARG A 340 -3.48 14.70 16.34
CA ARG A 340 -2.59 14.07 17.34
C ARG A 340 -1.44 13.28 16.69
N VAL A 341 -1.48 13.10 15.38
CA VAL A 341 -0.30 12.64 14.63
C VAL A 341 0.66 13.82 14.57
N ASP A 342 1.88 13.62 15.06
CA ASP A 342 2.89 14.66 15.17
C ASP A 342 3.32 15.18 13.80
N ARG A 343 3.67 16.46 13.72
CA ARG A 343 4.37 16.97 12.56
C ARG A 343 5.80 16.46 12.59
N VAL A 344 6.15 15.72 11.57
CA VAL A 344 7.56 15.39 11.34
C VAL A 344 8.23 16.64 10.80
N GLU A 345 9.07 17.29 11.63
CA GLU A 345 9.86 18.42 11.17
C GLU A 345 10.80 17.94 10.07
N GLY A 346 10.80 18.67 8.96
CA GLY A 346 11.62 18.35 7.80
C GLY A 346 13.10 18.45 8.17
N ILE A 347 13.86 17.42 7.79
CA ILE A 347 15.32 17.43 7.74
C ILE A 347 15.74 18.29 6.56
#